data_2fe3fd692d9f80d32cf158e6ae41551b
#
_entry.id   2fe3fd692d9f80d32cf158e6ae41551b
#
_cell.length_a   1.000
_cell.length_b   1.000
_cell.length_c   1.000
_cell.angle_alpha   90.00
_cell.angle_beta   90.00
_cell.angle_gamma   90.00
#
_symmetry.space_group_name_H-M   'P 1'
#
loop_
_entity.id
_entity.type
_entity.pdbx_description
1 polymer ?
#
loop_
_entity_poly.entity_id
_entity_poly.type
_entity_poly.pdbx_seq_one_letter_code
_entity_poly.pdbx_strand_id
1 'polypeptide(L)'
;MKTKALLLLFCSLIVSCKKYSVNPTANIELIKAAFQEKGFSTMIVPFSTVPSASIADLQNTKTSFTGKQIVGMGEATHGSSEFQTVNHRYFQLLASDLGFKALALEENFSAVVPLNEYIVSGSGNVSDLINGLRSSMFKTKEFYNLVMWMREYNQSKSEGEKLKLYGMDAQSTGYSAKAAQKIITQFDNTYLSTFNSLAASLLVDLTDFKSPQKALAALPSLVTNAEQISKHIEASASVYAAAGEKQYALLKQHITVIKQTLNQYTQFQISNSAGFETRDKNMAANVQWIESNEGLGSKIMVWVHNGHINLQPSRYFSGNKAINTLGTNLRNIYGDKFYSVGYLFNQGSFNAVNNNGESQVFTVNPHPSAYLAQAMASLNVPIFFYDMAMNSKKAKLLELFNKEYDSYTVGASYNGYEYEVIISLNFSKEYDGLIFIEKTNAYKPL
;
A
#
# COMPACT_ATOMS: atom_id res chain seq x y z
N MET A 1 -26.08 12.11 21.09
CA MET A 1 -25.94 12.04 19.63
C MET A 1 -24.68 12.71 19.07
N LYS A 2 -23.61 12.95 19.84
CA LYS A 2 -22.36 13.58 19.36
C LYS A 2 -21.11 12.68 19.42
N THR A 3 -21.29 11.41 19.77
CA THR A 3 -20.19 10.51 20.12
C THR A 3 -19.82 9.47 19.05
N LYS A 4 -20.58 9.36 17.94
CA LYS A 4 -20.27 8.41 16.83
C LYS A 4 -19.32 9.00 15.77
N ALA A 5 -19.13 10.34 15.77
CA ALA A 5 -18.35 11.04 14.74
C ALA A 5 -16.82 10.89 14.87
N LEU A 6 -16.31 10.51 16.05
CA LEU A 6 -14.85 10.53 16.28
C LEU A 6 -14.15 9.20 15.96
N LEU A 7 -14.87 8.08 15.91
CA LEU A 7 -14.31 6.78 15.46
C LEU A 7 -14.20 6.70 13.94
N LEU A 8 -15.09 7.39 13.24
CA LEU A 8 -15.04 7.56 11.78
C LEU A 8 -13.97 8.57 11.34
N LEU A 9 -13.44 9.40 12.26
CA LEU A 9 -12.39 10.38 11.95
C LEU A 9 -11.03 9.76 11.59
N PHE A 10 -10.82 8.48 11.89
CA PHE A 10 -9.62 7.77 11.42
C PHE A 10 -9.71 7.32 9.96
N CYS A 11 -10.91 7.35 9.37
CA CYS A 11 -11.13 7.06 7.95
C CYS A 11 -11.81 8.22 7.19
N SER A 12 -12.37 9.23 7.88
CA SER A 12 -12.99 10.35 7.20
C SER A 12 -11.96 11.46 7.01
N LEU A 13 -11.54 11.65 5.78
CA LEU A 13 -10.94 12.89 5.30
C LEU A 13 -11.85 14.06 5.69
N ILE A 14 -11.40 14.92 6.59
CA ILE A 14 -12.01 16.22 6.75
C ILE A 14 -11.70 16.97 5.45
N VAL A 15 -12.66 17.02 4.57
CA VAL A 15 -12.62 17.83 3.37
C VAL A 15 -12.53 19.27 3.80
N SER A 16 -11.34 19.82 3.76
CA SER A 16 -11.18 21.28 3.66
C SER A 16 -11.77 21.65 2.31
N CYS A 17 -12.90 22.37 2.32
CA CYS A 17 -13.45 23.01 1.14
C CYS A 17 -12.44 24.04 0.58
N LYS A 18 -11.41 23.57 -0.12
CA LYS A 18 -10.68 24.40 -1.06
C LYS A 18 -11.38 24.25 -2.40
N LYS A 19 -11.90 25.33 -2.94
CA LYS A 19 -12.13 25.48 -4.39
C LYS A 19 -10.81 25.13 -5.04
N TYR A 20 -10.71 23.91 -5.58
CA TYR A 20 -9.62 23.55 -6.47
C TYR A 20 -9.75 24.50 -7.66
N SER A 21 -8.77 25.35 -7.88
CA SER A 21 -8.71 26.12 -9.09
C SER A 21 -8.46 25.15 -10.23
N VAL A 22 -9.51 24.83 -10.95
CA VAL A 22 -9.38 24.17 -12.25
C VAL A 22 -8.38 25.00 -13.04
N ASN A 23 -7.25 24.41 -13.46
CA ASN A 23 -6.30 25.13 -14.31
C ASN A 23 -6.99 25.39 -15.66
N PRO A 24 -7.45 26.60 -15.94
CA PRO A 24 -8.31 26.90 -17.11
C PRO A 24 -7.59 26.68 -18.44
N THR A 25 -6.29 26.42 -18.43
CA THR A 25 -5.48 26.22 -19.63
C THR A 25 -5.31 24.74 -20.02
N ALA A 26 -5.70 23.79 -19.17
CA ALA A 26 -5.64 22.37 -19.48
C ALA A 26 -6.94 21.93 -20.16
N ASN A 27 -7.07 22.24 -21.44
CA ASN A 27 -8.18 21.77 -22.27
C ASN A 27 -7.84 20.38 -22.83
N ILE A 28 -8.79 19.47 -22.80
CA ILE A 28 -8.65 18.10 -23.33
C ILE A 28 -8.17 18.08 -24.78
N GLU A 29 -8.65 19.01 -25.62
CA GLU A 29 -8.27 19.09 -27.05
C GLU A 29 -6.80 19.50 -27.25
N LEU A 30 -6.25 20.35 -26.38
CA LEU A 30 -4.83 20.69 -26.39
C LEU A 30 -3.96 19.47 -25.99
N ILE A 31 -4.41 18.67 -25.05
CA ILE A 31 -3.71 17.44 -24.64
C ILE A 31 -3.75 16.41 -25.76
N LYS A 32 -4.92 16.19 -26.38
CA LYS A 32 -5.09 15.29 -27.53
C LYS A 32 -4.20 15.71 -28.72
N ALA A 33 -4.18 16.99 -29.04
CA ALA A 33 -3.31 17.52 -30.10
C ALA A 33 -1.83 17.28 -29.81
N ALA A 34 -1.40 17.47 -28.54
CA ALA A 34 -0.02 17.20 -28.14
C ALA A 34 0.31 15.70 -28.22
N PHE A 35 -0.60 14.81 -27.88
CA PHE A 35 -0.43 13.36 -28.02
C PHE A 35 -0.27 12.95 -29.49
N GLN A 36 -1.10 13.49 -30.39
CA GLN A 36 -1.02 13.22 -31.83
C GLN A 36 0.30 13.75 -32.42
N GLU A 37 0.62 15.03 -32.19
CA GLU A 37 1.82 15.68 -32.74
C GLU A 37 3.11 14.97 -32.34
N LYS A 38 3.17 14.41 -31.11
CA LYS A 38 4.38 13.79 -30.57
C LYS A 38 4.40 12.28 -30.68
N GLY A 39 3.37 11.67 -31.27
CA GLY A 39 3.29 10.22 -31.40
C GLY A 39 3.24 9.52 -30.03
N PHE A 40 2.49 10.05 -29.07
CA PHE A 40 2.39 9.50 -27.71
C PHE A 40 1.96 8.02 -27.73
N SER A 41 1.08 7.64 -28.67
CA SER A 41 0.65 6.26 -28.87
C SER A 41 1.79 5.26 -29.14
N THR A 42 2.94 5.74 -29.63
CA THR A 42 4.12 4.88 -29.86
C THR A 42 5.01 4.72 -28.62
N MET A 43 4.71 5.44 -27.54
CA MET A 43 5.48 5.43 -26.30
C MET A 43 4.78 4.68 -25.17
N ILE A 44 3.49 4.39 -25.34
CA ILE A 44 2.72 3.60 -24.39
C ILE A 44 2.91 2.11 -24.68
N VAL A 45 2.85 1.30 -23.63
CA VAL A 45 2.90 -0.17 -23.73
C VAL A 45 1.54 -0.73 -23.34
N PRO A 46 0.69 -1.09 -24.32
CA PRO A 46 -0.60 -1.75 -24.06
C PRO A 46 -0.40 -3.12 -23.43
N PHE A 47 -1.29 -3.49 -22.50
CA PHE A 47 -1.29 -4.84 -21.91
C PHE A 47 -2.69 -5.24 -21.46
N SER A 48 -2.87 -6.50 -21.03
CA SER A 48 -4.13 -7.05 -20.53
C SER A 48 -4.22 -7.00 -19.01
N THR A 49 -5.44 -6.93 -18.46
CA THR A 49 -5.71 -7.14 -17.03
C THR A 49 -6.09 -8.59 -16.72
N VAL A 50 -6.19 -9.47 -17.71
CA VAL A 50 -6.61 -10.86 -17.47
C VAL A 50 -5.54 -11.58 -16.65
N PRO A 51 -5.84 -12.08 -15.42
CA PRO A 51 -4.83 -12.62 -14.51
C PRO A 51 -4.11 -13.87 -15.06
N SER A 52 -4.79 -14.67 -15.89
CA SER A 52 -4.26 -15.88 -16.51
C SER A 52 -3.53 -15.61 -17.84
N ALA A 53 -3.47 -14.36 -18.29
CA ALA A 53 -2.76 -14.02 -19.51
C ALA A 53 -1.25 -14.20 -19.33
N SER A 54 -0.57 -14.60 -20.42
CA SER A 54 0.89 -14.55 -20.47
C SER A 54 1.40 -13.15 -20.15
N ILE A 55 2.55 -13.06 -19.47
CA ILE A 55 3.24 -11.78 -19.20
C ILE A 55 4.01 -11.24 -20.43
N ALA A 56 3.84 -11.86 -21.59
CA ALA A 56 4.54 -11.47 -22.82
C ALA A 56 4.23 -10.01 -23.25
N ASP A 57 3.01 -9.55 -23.02
CA ASP A 57 2.58 -8.17 -23.28
C ASP A 57 3.20 -7.13 -22.32
N LEU A 58 3.71 -7.56 -21.15
CA LEU A 58 4.43 -6.71 -20.21
C LEU A 58 5.93 -6.60 -20.49
N GLN A 59 6.50 -7.43 -21.38
CA GLN A 59 7.95 -7.50 -21.60
C GLN A 59 8.55 -6.14 -22.01
N ASN A 60 7.82 -5.34 -22.78
CA ASN A 60 8.29 -4.01 -23.20
C ASN A 60 8.35 -2.99 -22.04
N THR A 61 7.76 -3.28 -20.88
CA THR A 61 7.87 -2.44 -19.68
C THR A 61 9.09 -2.78 -18.83
N LYS A 62 9.70 -3.95 -19.04
CA LYS A 62 10.78 -4.52 -18.23
C LYS A 62 11.99 -3.60 -18.08
N THR A 63 12.33 -2.83 -19.13
CA THR A 63 13.47 -1.92 -19.13
C THR A 63 13.36 -0.84 -18.06
N SER A 64 12.16 -0.36 -17.75
CA SER A 64 11.90 0.64 -16.71
C SER A 64 12.23 0.14 -15.30
N PHE A 65 12.14 -1.18 -15.09
CA PHE A 65 12.39 -1.84 -13.80
C PHE A 65 13.80 -2.46 -13.69
N THR A 66 14.55 -2.50 -14.80
CA THR A 66 15.90 -3.08 -14.80
C THR A 66 16.83 -2.26 -13.89
N GLY A 67 17.59 -2.95 -13.04
CA GLY A 67 18.48 -2.32 -12.06
C GLY A 67 17.79 -1.73 -10.83
N LYS A 68 16.46 -1.81 -10.74
CA LYS A 68 15.73 -1.37 -9.56
C LYS A 68 15.77 -2.44 -8.47
N GLN A 69 15.79 -1.98 -7.23
CA GLN A 69 15.74 -2.80 -6.02
C GLN A 69 14.35 -2.77 -5.39
N ILE A 70 13.73 -1.60 -5.35
CA ILE A 70 12.37 -1.42 -4.87
C ILE A 70 11.50 -0.91 -6.01
N VAL A 71 10.37 -1.57 -6.27
CA VAL A 71 9.34 -1.12 -7.19
C VAL A 71 8.06 -0.90 -6.42
N GLY A 72 7.61 0.35 -6.35
CA GLY A 72 6.34 0.74 -5.75
C GLY A 72 5.25 0.73 -6.82
N MET A 73 4.24 -0.10 -6.62
CA MET A 73 3.04 -0.16 -7.44
C MET A 73 1.88 0.45 -6.66
N GLY A 74 1.29 1.48 -7.23
CA GLY A 74 0.18 2.20 -6.63
C GLY A 74 -1.17 1.50 -6.82
N GLU A 75 -2.21 2.19 -6.45
CA GLU A 75 -3.60 1.99 -6.84
C GLU A 75 -4.37 3.30 -6.61
N ALA A 76 -5.27 3.66 -7.51
CA ALA A 76 -6.06 4.89 -7.39
C ALA A 76 -7.32 4.68 -6.57
N THR A 77 -7.72 3.43 -6.31
CA THR A 77 -8.76 3.02 -5.36
C THR A 77 -8.40 1.68 -4.74
N HIS A 78 -8.73 1.50 -3.45
CA HIS A 78 -8.61 0.19 -2.80
C HIS A 78 -9.63 -0.84 -3.30
N GLY A 79 -10.65 -0.39 -4.04
CA GLY A 79 -11.84 -1.16 -4.36
C GLY A 79 -11.93 -1.76 -5.76
N SER A 80 -10.92 -1.57 -6.62
CA SER A 80 -10.99 -1.95 -8.03
C SER A 80 -10.26 -3.26 -8.35
N SER A 81 -10.92 -4.13 -9.11
CA SER A 81 -10.42 -5.45 -9.55
C SER A 81 -9.17 -5.30 -10.43
N GLU A 82 -9.17 -4.36 -11.37
CA GLU A 82 -8.10 -4.18 -12.35
C GLU A 82 -6.78 -3.80 -11.67
N PHE A 83 -6.80 -2.96 -10.63
CA PHE A 83 -5.57 -2.59 -9.92
C PHE A 83 -4.94 -3.82 -9.25
N GLN A 84 -5.75 -4.67 -8.64
CA GLN A 84 -5.26 -5.92 -8.02
C GLN A 84 -4.70 -6.89 -9.06
N THR A 85 -5.40 -7.08 -10.17
CA THR A 85 -4.96 -8.00 -11.23
C THR A 85 -3.72 -7.50 -11.96
N VAL A 86 -3.59 -6.19 -12.16
CA VAL A 86 -2.40 -5.57 -12.74
C VAL A 86 -1.20 -5.71 -11.79
N ASN A 87 -1.37 -5.43 -10.50
CA ASN A 87 -0.31 -5.60 -9.52
C ASN A 87 0.15 -7.07 -9.43
N HIS A 88 -0.78 -8.03 -9.51
CA HIS A 88 -0.44 -9.45 -9.62
C HIS A 88 0.43 -9.73 -10.86
N ARG A 89 0.04 -9.27 -12.03
CA ARG A 89 0.77 -9.49 -13.29
C ARG A 89 2.15 -8.82 -13.29
N TYR A 90 2.27 -7.60 -12.74
CA TYR A 90 3.59 -6.98 -12.58
C TYR A 90 4.46 -7.72 -11.58
N PHE A 91 3.90 -8.27 -10.49
CA PHE A 91 4.69 -9.10 -9.59
C PHE A 91 5.18 -10.38 -10.27
N GLN A 92 4.37 -10.98 -11.16
CA GLN A 92 4.82 -12.11 -12.01
C GLN A 92 6.02 -11.73 -12.88
N LEU A 93 5.96 -10.58 -13.58
CA LEU A 93 7.08 -10.09 -14.40
C LEU A 93 8.33 -9.83 -13.55
N LEU A 94 8.18 -9.12 -12.46
CA LEU A 94 9.28 -8.76 -11.56
C LEU A 94 9.94 -9.99 -10.94
N ALA A 95 9.15 -10.99 -10.55
CA ALA A 95 9.64 -12.23 -9.96
C ALA A 95 10.35 -13.12 -10.99
N SER A 96 9.71 -13.39 -12.13
CA SER A 96 10.26 -14.32 -13.13
C SER A 96 11.48 -13.78 -13.85
N ASP A 97 11.51 -12.49 -14.16
CA ASP A 97 12.48 -11.92 -15.08
C ASP A 97 13.53 -11.03 -14.43
N LEU A 98 13.22 -10.43 -13.28
CA LEU A 98 14.04 -9.44 -12.64
C LEU A 98 14.50 -9.83 -11.22
N GLY A 99 14.10 -11.01 -10.74
CA GLY A 99 14.56 -11.61 -9.48
C GLY A 99 13.99 -10.94 -8.22
N PHE A 100 12.81 -10.34 -8.30
CA PHE A 100 12.07 -9.89 -7.11
C PHE A 100 11.53 -11.12 -6.36
N LYS A 101 11.72 -11.15 -5.04
CA LYS A 101 11.31 -12.29 -4.21
C LYS A 101 10.33 -11.91 -3.11
N ALA A 102 10.21 -10.65 -2.78
CA ALA A 102 9.32 -10.18 -1.74
C ALA A 102 8.25 -9.24 -2.32
N LEU A 103 7.02 -9.43 -1.86
CA LEU A 103 5.88 -8.53 -2.04
C LEU A 103 5.50 -7.96 -0.68
N ALA A 104 5.55 -6.64 -0.52
CA ALA A 104 5.15 -5.93 0.68
C ALA A 104 3.83 -5.18 0.45
N LEU A 105 2.83 -5.45 1.28
CA LEU A 105 1.47 -4.93 1.18
C LEU A 105 1.22 -3.80 2.17
N GLU A 106 0.32 -2.87 1.82
CA GLU A 106 -0.32 -1.94 2.74
C GLU A 106 -1.29 -2.68 3.69
N GLU A 107 -0.73 -3.61 4.45
CA GLU A 107 -1.44 -4.43 5.42
C GLU A 107 -0.59 -4.53 6.69
N ASN A 108 -1.25 -4.76 7.84
CA ASN A 108 -0.53 -4.92 9.11
C ASN A 108 0.54 -5.99 8.99
N PHE A 109 1.76 -5.64 9.38
CA PHE A 109 2.94 -6.51 9.26
C PHE A 109 2.67 -7.92 9.79
N SER A 110 2.14 -8.02 10.99
CA SER A 110 1.97 -9.30 11.67
C SER A 110 0.74 -10.08 11.20
N ALA A 111 -0.24 -9.43 10.59
CA ALA A 111 -1.42 -10.10 10.05
C ALA A 111 -1.09 -10.97 8.83
N VAL A 112 -0.04 -10.60 8.08
CA VAL A 112 0.38 -11.30 6.86
C VAL A 112 1.25 -12.53 7.16
N VAL A 113 1.86 -12.62 8.34
CA VAL A 113 2.79 -13.72 8.68
C VAL A 113 2.20 -15.12 8.47
N PRO A 114 0.98 -15.45 8.95
CA PRO A 114 0.40 -16.77 8.69
C PRO A 114 0.15 -17.06 7.21
N LEU A 115 -0.20 -16.03 6.42
CA LEU A 115 -0.42 -16.17 4.99
C LEU A 115 0.91 -16.38 4.26
N ASN A 116 2.00 -15.74 4.69
CA ASN A 116 3.33 -16.03 4.18
C ASN A 116 3.77 -17.47 4.53
N GLU A 117 3.48 -17.96 5.73
CA GLU A 117 3.73 -19.37 6.10
C GLU A 117 3.01 -20.32 5.13
N TYR A 118 1.75 -20.03 4.78
CA TYR A 118 1.02 -20.81 3.77
C TYR A 118 1.71 -20.76 2.39
N ILE A 119 2.09 -19.58 1.91
CA ILE A 119 2.77 -19.41 0.61
C ILE A 119 4.07 -20.22 0.55
N VAL A 120 4.84 -20.25 1.64
CA VAL A 120 6.13 -20.93 1.70
C VAL A 120 6.00 -22.43 1.94
N SER A 121 5.12 -22.88 2.85
CA SER A 121 5.03 -24.27 3.33
C SER A 121 3.75 -25.00 2.90
N GLY A 122 2.66 -24.28 2.64
CA GLY A 122 1.32 -24.84 2.38
C GLY A 122 0.49 -25.08 3.63
N SER A 123 0.92 -24.63 4.81
CA SER A 123 0.20 -24.85 6.06
C SER A 123 -0.99 -23.92 6.21
N GLY A 124 -2.18 -24.47 6.48
CA GLY A 124 -3.39 -23.71 6.77
C GLY A 124 -4.41 -23.69 5.62
N ASN A 125 -5.56 -23.08 5.89
CA ASN A 125 -6.61 -22.81 4.89
C ASN A 125 -6.44 -21.41 4.34
N VAL A 126 -6.20 -21.28 3.05
CA VAL A 126 -5.89 -19.99 2.40
C VAL A 126 -7.03 -18.98 2.53
N SER A 127 -8.30 -19.42 2.42
CA SER A 127 -9.45 -18.52 2.53
C SER A 127 -9.60 -17.98 3.97
N ASP A 128 -9.39 -18.81 4.97
CA ASP A 128 -9.43 -18.39 6.38
C ASP A 128 -8.29 -17.42 6.70
N LEU A 129 -7.08 -17.67 6.14
CA LEU A 129 -5.93 -16.81 6.33
C LEU A 129 -6.13 -15.44 5.68
N ILE A 130 -6.70 -15.38 4.46
CA ILE A 130 -7.04 -14.13 3.78
C ILE A 130 -8.16 -13.40 4.54
N ASN A 131 -9.19 -14.10 5.01
CA ASN A 131 -10.25 -13.51 5.83
C ASN A 131 -9.73 -13.01 7.19
N GLY A 132 -8.63 -13.57 7.68
CA GLY A 132 -7.93 -13.13 8.89
C GLY A 132 -7.12 -11.84 8.74
N LEU A 133 -6.90 -11.33 7.52
CA LEU A 133 -6.24 -10.04 7.30
C LEU A 133 -7.07 -8.90 7.90
N ARG A 134 -6.43 -7.78 8.22
CA ARG A 134 -7.10 -6.60 8.76
C ARG A 134 -7.92 -5.89 7.69
N SER A 135 -7.31 -5.61 6.55
CA SER A 135 -7.90 -4.80 5.48
C SER A 135 -8.82 -5.61 4.58
N SER A 136 -10.05 -5.14 4.39
CA SER A 136 -11.02 -5.78 3.49
C SER A 136 -10.58 -5.76 2.02
N MET A 137 -9.73 -4.82 1.63
CA MET A 137 -9.22 -4.68 0.27
C MET A 137 -8.43 -5.88 -0.23
N PHE A 138 -7.91 -6.73 0.67
CA PHE A 138 -7.23 -7.98 0.33
C PHE A 138 -8.11 -9.22 0.50
N LYS A 139 -9.38 -9.10 0.98
CA LYS A 139 -10.33 -10.22 1.11
C LYS A 139 -11.10 -10.43 -0.20
N THR A 140 -10.36 -10.67 -1.28
CA THR A 140 -10.89 -10.68 -2.65
C THR A 140 -10.47 -11.92 -3.42
N LYS A 141 -11.23 -12.25 -4.46
CA LYS A 141 -10.86 -13.35 -5.39
C LYS A 141 -9.58 -13.03 -6.18
N GLU A 142 -9.38 -11.75 -6.49
CA GLU A 142 -8.19 -11.28 -7.19
C GLU A 142 -6.93 -11.52 -6.35
N PHE A 143 -6.97 -11.16 -5.08
CA PHE A 143 -5.85 -11.39 -4.16
C PHE A 143 -5.66 -12.88 -3.84
N TYR A 144 -6.74 -13.64 -3.70
CA TYR A 144 -6.68 -15.11 -3.59
C TYR A 144 -5.90 -15.72 -4.74
N ASN A 145 -6.16 -15.29 -5.99
CA ASN A 145 -5.46 -15.79 -7.17
C ASN A 145 -3.95 -15.48 -7.13
N LEU A 146 -3.56 -14.30 -6.64
CA LEU A 146 -2.16 -13.94 -6.43
C LEU A 146 -1.49 -14.88 -5.41
N VAL A 147 -2.13 -15.10 -4.26
CA VAL A 147 -1.62 -15.98 -3.19
C VAL A 147 -1.45 -17.41 -3.71
N MET A 148 -2.44 -17.93 -4.46
CA MET A 148 -2.37 -19.27 -5.05
C MET A 148 -1.25 -19.38 -6.07
N TRP A 149 -1.08 -18.36 -6.92
CA TRP A 149 0.03 -18.32 -7.87
C TRP A 149 1.40 -18.30 -7.15
N MET A 150 1.57 -17.50 -6.11
CA MET A 150 2.81 -17.48 -5.31
C MET A 150 3.09 -18.86 -4.68
N ARG A 151 2.06 -19.53 -4.16
CA ARG A 151 2.18 -20.88 -3.60
C ARG A 151 2.61 -21.90 -4.66
N GLU A 152 1.97 -21.88 -5.83
CA GLU A 152 2.32 -22.77 -6.95
C GLU A 152 3.76 -22.52 -7.43
N TYR A 153 4.14 -21.27 -7.62
CA TYR A 153 5.52 -20.89 -7.98
C TYR A 153 6.55 -21.48 -7.01
N ASN A 154 6.26 -21.43 -5.71
CA ASN A 154 7.16 -21.89 -4.66
C ASN A 154 7.32 -23.42 -4.58
N GLN A 155 6.39 -24.21 -5.13
CA GLN A 155 6.44 -25.67 -5.04
C GLN A 155 7.70 -26.27 -5.66
N SER A 156 8.23 -25.66 -6.71
CA SER A 156 9.43 -26.12 -7.44
C SER A 156 10.71 -25.37 -7.05
N LYS A 157 10.67 -24.50 -6.04
CA LYS A 157 11.78 -23.59 -5.67
C LYS A 157 12.51 -24.05 -4.42
N SER A 158 13.83 -23.89 -4.42
CA SER A 158 14.63 -23.97 -3.20
C SER A 158 14.27 -22.85 -2.22
N GLU A 159 14.57 -23.01 -0.93
CA GLU A 159 14.18 -22.05 0.13
C GLU A 159 14.61 -20.61 -0.19
N GLY A 160 15.83 -20.43 -0.71
CA GLY A 160 16.34 -19.10 -1.06
C GLY A 160 15.74 -18.47 -2.33
N GLU A 161 14.95 -19.23 -3.10
CA GLU A 161 14.32 -18.78 -4.34
C GLU A 161 12.81 -18.54 -4.20
N LYS A 162 12.23 -18.94 -3.06
CA LYS A 162 10.80 -18.80 -2.80
C LYS A 162 10.36 -17.35 -2.76
N LEU A 163 9.18 -17.09 -3.32
CA LEU A 163 8.47 -15.83 -3.17
C LEU A 163 7.91 -15.71 -1.74
N LYS A 164 7.95 -14.52 -1.18
CA LYS A 164 7.47 -14.22 0.17
C LYS A 164 6.56 -13.01 0.17
N LEU A 165 5.59 -13.05 1.08
CA LEU A 165 4.60 -12.02 1.29
C LEU A 165 4.80 -11.36 2.65
N TYR A 166 4.79 -10.04 2.68
CA TYR A 166 4.95 -9.24 3.88
C TYR A 166 3.84 -8.20 3.99
N GLY A 167 3.43 -7.88 5.21
CA GLY A 167 2.80 -6.61 5.52
C GLY A 167 3.88 -5.58 5.84
N MET A 168 3.64 -4.32 5.55
CA MET A 168 4.58 -3.25 5.91
C MET A 168 3.96 -2.19 6.83
N ASP A 169 2.65 -2.26 7.11
CA ASP A 169 1.92 -1.27 7.87
C ASP A 169 1.84 -1.62 9.37
N ALA A 170 1.63 -0.61 10.19
CA ALA A 170 1.57 -0.68 11.64
C ALA A 170 0.30 -0.02 12.19
N GLN A 171 -0.89 -0.55 11.81
CA GLN A 171 -2.18 0.02 12.22
C GLN A 171 -2.90 -0.73 13.35
N SER A 172 -2.38 -1.89 13.80
CA SER A 172 -2.97 -2.69 14.86
C SER A 172 -1.90 -3.27 15.78
N THR A 173 -2.11 -3.16 17.08
CA THR A 173 -1.27 -3.82 18.08
C THR A 173 -1.64 -5.29 18.26
N GLY A 174 -2.92 -5.64 18.08
CA GLY A 174 -3.46 -6.95 18.38
C GLY A 174 -2.83 -8.09 17.58
N TYR A 175 -2.64 -7.92 16.27
CA TYR A 175 -1.97 -8.93 15.45
C TYR A 175 -0.52 -9.17 15.91
N SER A 176 0.20 -8.08 16.17
CA SER A 176 1.61 -8.16 16.59
C SER A 176 1.77 -8.75 17.98
N ALA A 177 0.89 -8.39 18.92
CA ALA A 177 0.90 -8.98 20.27
C ALA A 177 0.59 -10.48 20.24
N LYS A 178 -0.39 -10.94 19.44
CA LYS A 178 -0.70 -12.37 19.27
C LYS A 178 0.46 -13.14 18.62
N ALA A 179 1.11 -12.54 17.61
CA ALA A 179 2.26 -13.16 16.97
C ALA A 179 3.45 -13.28 17.93
N ALA A 180 3.76 -12.23 18.70
CA ALA A 180 4.78 -12.27 19.73
C ALA A 180 4.45 -13.30 20.83
N GLN A 181 3.20 -13.35 21.29
CA GLN A 181 2.73 -14.34 22.28
C GLN A 181 3.03 -15.78 21.86
N LYS A 182 2.78 -16.11 20.57
CA LYS A 182 3.05 -17.45 20.02
C LYS A 182 4.53 -17.83 20.17
N ILE A 183 5.44 -16.92 19.84
CA ILE A 183 6.89 -17.14 19.95
C ILE A 183 7.32 -17.25 21.43
N ILE A 184 6.82 -16.35 22.28
CA ILE A 184 7.12 -16.35 23.73
C ILE A 184 6.61 -17.64 24.39
N THR A 185 5.42 -18.11 24.02
CA THR A 185 4.87 -19.39 24.53
C THR A 185 5.80 -20.56 24.21
N GLN A 186 6.42 -20.55 23.05
CA GLN A 186 7.28 -21.64 22.59
C GLN A 186 8.68 -21.61 23.24
N PHE A 187 9.26 -20.44 23.42
CA PHE A 187 10.68 -20.31 23.76
C PHE A 187 10.97 -19.66 25.13
N ASP A 188 10.02 -18.89 25.68
CA ASP A 188 10.15 -18.21 26.97
C ASP A 188 8.87 -18.31 27.78
N ASN A 189 8.44 -19.56 28.04
CA ASN A 189 7.18 -19.83 28.74
C ASN A 189 7.16 -19.30 30.19
N THR A 190 8.32 -19.10 30.79
CA THR A 190 8.42 -18.49 32.13
C THR A 190 8.00 -17.04 32.17
N TYR A 191 8.22 -16.33 31.07
CA TYR A 191 7.79 -14.93 30.89
C TYR A 191 6.34 -14.78 30.44
N LEU A 192 5.70 -15.84 29.95
CA LEU A 192 4.37 -15.79 29.32
C LEU A 192 3.31 -15.13 30.21
N SER A 193 3.29 -15.43 31.51
CA SER A 193 2.33 -14.83 32.46
C SER A 193 2.51 -13.30 32.56
N THR A 194 3.75 -12.84 32.66
CA THR A 194 4.10 -11.43 32.72
C THR A 194 3.75 -10.75 31.38
N PHE A 195 4.13 -11.37 30.24
CA PHE A 195 3.76 -10.88 28.90
C PHE A 195 2.24 -10.73 28.78
N ASN A 196 1.45 -11.73 29.13
CA ASN A 196 -0.01 -11.69 29.03
C ASN A 196 -0.61 -10.55 29.86
N SER A 197 -0.07 -10.30 31.06
CA SER A 197 -0.50 -9.18 31.90
C SER A 197 -0.21 -7.82 31.24
N LEU A 198 0.99 -7.63 30.72
CA LEU A 198 1.40 -6.39 30.04
C LEU A 198 0.69 -6.22 28.69
N ALA A 199 0.50 -7.30 27.95
CA ALA A 199 -0.09 -7.30 26.63
C ALA A 199 -1.62 -7.33 26.61
N ALA A 200 -2.29 -7.50 27.75
CA ALA A 200 -3.76 -7.67 27.81
C ALA A 200 -4.52 -6.59 27.03
N SER A 201 -4.12 -5.34 27.15
CA SER A 201 -4.73 -4.22 26.41
C SER A 201 -4.14 -4.02 25.01
N LEU A 202 -2.97 -4.61 24.70
CA LEU A 202 -2.36 -4.61 23.37
C LEU A 202 -2.98 -5.67 22.45
N LEU A 203 -3.55 -6.75 23.04
CA LEU A 203 -4.25 -7.81 22.29
C LEU A 203 -5.59 -7.33 21.72
N VAL A 204 -6.14 -6.25 22.28
CA VAL A 204 -7.34 -5.58 21.78
C VAL A 204 -6.87 -4.46 20.85
N ASP A 205 -7.41 -4.41 19.62
CA ASP A 205 -7.08 -3.32 18.71
C ASP A 205 -7.57 -1.99 19.29
N LEU A 206 -6.77 -0.93 19.13
CA LEU A 206 -7.17 0.41 19.57
C LEU A 206 -8.45 0.90 18.89
N THR A 207 -8.74 0.39 17.70
CA THR A 207 -10.00 0.65 16.97
C THR A 207 -11.21 -0.07 17.59
N ASP A 208 -10.99 -1.15 18.37
CA ASP A 208 -12.06 -1.94 19.00
C ASP A 208 -12.46 -1.42 20.38
N PHE A 209 -11.76 -0.39 20.88
CA PHE A 209 -12.17 0.26 22.11
C PHE A 209 -13.57 0.89 21.95
N LYS A 210 -14.46 0.63 22.92
CA LYS A 210 -15.86 1.13 22.90
C LYS A 210 -15.98 2.67 22.81
N SER A 211 -14.91 3.38 23.08
CA SER A 211 -14.83 4.83 22.82
C SER A 211 -13.39 5.26 22.50
N PRO A 212 -13.20 6.21 21.58
CA PRO A 212 -11.91 6.80 21.28
C PRO A 212 -11.21 7.39 22.50
N GLN A 213 -11.99 7.99 23.41
CA GLN A 213 -11.45 8.58 24.63
C GLN A 213 -10.81 7.53 25.54
N LYS A 214 -11.38 6.31 25.62
CA LYS A 214 -10.78 5.21 26.37
C LYS A 214 -9.50 4.69 25.72
N ALA A 215 -9.49 4.57 24.39
CA ALA A 215 -8.29 4.21 23.65
C ALA A 215 -7.16 5.23 23.89
N LEU A 216 -7.48 6.51 23.81
CA LEU A 216 -6.53 7.60 24.02
C LEU A 216 -6.00 7.65 25.46
N ALA A 217 -6.89 7.48 26.46
CA ALA A 217 -6.50 7.44 27.87
C ALA A 217 -5.59 6.25 28.19
N ALA A 218 -5.68 5.16 27.44
CA ALA A 218 -4.84 3.97 27.60
C ALA A 218 -3.43 4.13 26.99
N LEU A 219 -3.23 5.01 26.00
CA LEU A 219 -1.97 5.11 25.27
C LEU A 219 -0.72 5.20 26.12
N PRO A 220 -0.62 6.05 27.17
CA PRO A 220 0.59 6.14 27.99
C PRO A 220 0.96 4.82 28.66
N SER A 221 -0.03 4.09 29.19
CA SER A 221 0.21 2.78 29.81
C SER A 221 0.58 1.71 28.77
N LEU A 222 -0.04 1.73 27.59
CA LEU A 222 0.29 0.82 26.48
C LEU A 222 1.73 1.01 25.99
N VAL A 223 2.18 2.27 25.87
CA VAL A 223 3.57 2.60 25.52
C VAL A 223 4.53 2.06 26.59
N THR A 224 4.22 2.29 27.88
CA THR A 224 5.05 1.77 28.98
C THR A 224 5.13 0.25 28.97
N ASN A 225 4.01 -0.44 28.76
CA ASN A 225 3.95 -1.90 28.69
C ASN A 225 4.76 -2.44 27.50
N ALA A 226 4.62 -1.83 26.32
CA ALA A 226 5.38 -2.22 25.13
C ALA A 226 6.89 -2.05 25.33
N GLU A 227 7.32 -1.00 26.02
CA GLU A 227 8.75 -0.79 26.38
C GLU A 227 9.24 -1.84 27.39
N GLN A 228 8.44 -2.22 28.38
CA GLN A 228 8.82 -3.28 29.32
C GLN A 228 8.98 -4.63 28.60
N ILE A 229 8.06 -4.97 27.70
CA ILE A 229 8.15 -6.17 26.87
C ILE A 229 9.42 -6.13 26.00
N SER A 230 9.69 -5.01 25.33
CA SER A 230 10.89 -4.84 24.49
C SER A 230 12.17 -5.07 25.29
N LYS A 231 12.30 -4.45 26.46
CA LYS A 231 13.46 -4.60 27.34
C LYS A 231 13.67 -6.04 27.80
N HIS A 232 12.60 -6.77 28.15
CA HIS A 232 12.71 -8.17 28.52
C HIS A 232 13.23 -9.02 27.36
N ILE A 233 12.66 -8.87 26.16
CA ILE A 233 13.06 -9.63 24.97
C ILE A 233 14.52 -9.35 24.61
N GLU A 234 14.98 -8.11 24.71
CA GLU A 234 16.37 -7.72 24.47
C GLU A 234 17.31 -8.33 25.52
N ALA A 235 16.95 -8.25 26.79
CA ALA A 235 17.74 -8.83 27.90
C ALA A 235 17.79 -10.37 27.85
N SER A 236 16.78 -11.01 27.25
CA SER A 236 16.63 -12.48 27.18
C SER A 236 17.09 -13.04 25.82
N ALA A 237 17.99 -12.35 25.09
CA ALA A 237 18.45 -12.77 23.79
C ALA A 237 18.95 -14.23 23.73
N SER A 238 19.63 -14.71 24.78
CA SER A 238 20.10 -16.09 24.88
C SER A 238 18.97 -17.13 24.97
N VAL A 239 17.83 -16.77 25.58
CA VAL A 239 16.63 -17.63 25.62
C VAL A 239 16.07 -17.84 24.22
N TYR A 240 16.03 -16.77 23.44
CA TYR A 240 15.53 -16.81 22.07
C TYR A 240 16.56 -17.30 21.05
N ALA A 241 17.84 -17.44 21.42
CA ALA A 241 18.85 -18.05 20.55
C ALA A 241 18.48 -19.48 20.11
N ALA A 242 17.79 -20.22 20.96
CA ALA A 242 17.25 -21.54 20.64
C ALA A 242 16.16 -21.51 19.54
N ALA A 243 15.47 -20.39 19.36
CA ALA A 243 14.50 -20.18 18.28
C ALA A 243 15.17 -19.98 16.90
N GLY A 244 16.47 -19.67 16.89
CA GLY A 244 17.23 -19.26 15.72
C GLY A 244 17.09 -17.76 15.43
N GLU A 245 18.08 -17.21 14.72
CA GLU A 245 18.20 -15.78 14.45
C GLU A 245 16.96 -15.17 13.77
N LYS A 246 16.35 -15.89 12.81
CA LYS A 246 15.18 -15.41 12.09
C LYS A 246 13.94 -15.27 12.98
N GLN A 247 13.69 -16.24 13.86
CA GLN A 247 12.56 -16.19 14.79
C GLN A 247 12.74 -15.08 15.83
N TYR A 248 13.97 -14.91 16.33
CA TYR A 248 14.26 -13.82 17.25
C TYR A 248 14.15 -12.44 16.58
N ALA A 249 14.64 -12.30 15.35
CA ALA A 249 14.47 -11.08 14.56
C ALA A 249 12.97 -10.78 14.32
N LEU A 250 12.17 -11.79 14.00
CA LEU A 250 10.74 -11.65 13.80
C LEU A 250 10.00 -11.26 15.09
N LEU A 251 10.37 -11.86 16.25
CA LEU A 251 9.82 -11.46 17.54
C LEU A 251 10.10 -9.98 17.84
N LYS A 252 11.34 -9.52 17.67
CA LYS A 252 11.69 -8.11 17.83
C LYS A 252 10.90 -7.21 16.88
N GLN A 253 10.69 -7.64 15.63
CA GLN A 253 9.91 -6.87 14.68
C GLN A 253 8.43 -6.77 15.07
N HIS A 254 7.83 -7.83 15.60
CA HIS A 254 6.46 -7.75 16.15
C HIS A 254 6.35 -6.69 17.26
N ILE A 255 7.32 -6.62 18.16
CA ILE A 255 7.33 -5.58 19.21
C ILE A 255 7.58 -4.20 18.63
N THR A 256 8.46 -4.09 17.64
CA THR A 256 8.69 -2.83 16.91
C THR A 256 7.39 -2.34 16.27
N VAL A 257 6.62 -3.20 15.62
CA VAL A 257 5.33 -2.84 15.00
C VAL A 257 4.31 -2.39 16.06
N ILE A 258 4.27 -3.01 17.25
CA ILE A 258 3.45 -2.51 18.36
C ILE A 258 3.86 -1.08 18.72
N LYS A 259 5.15 -0.83 18.93
CA LYS A 259 5.67 0.51 19.27
C LYS A 259 5.39 1.54 18.17
N GLN A 260 5.54 1.16 16.91
CA GLN A 260 5.18 1.97 15.74
C GLN A 260 3.70 2.35 15.75
N THR A 261 2.81 1.38 15.99
CA THR A 261 1.37 1.61 16.07
C THR A 261 1.04 2.61 17.19
N LEU A 262 1.57 2.41 18.39
CA LEU A 262 1.32 3.28 19.53
C LEU A 262 1.85 4.70 19.28
N ASN A 263 3.06 4.83 18.72
CA ASN A 263 3.62 6.14 18.35
C ASN A 263 2.75 6.84 17.30
N GLN A 264 2.32 6.13 16.26
CA GLN A 264 1.43 6.67 15.24
C GLN A 264 0.13 7.23 15.84
N TYR A 265 -0.52 6.49 16.75
CA TYR A 265 -1.71 6.95 17.46
C TYR A 265 -1.41 8.18 18.34
N THR A 266 -0.26 8.24 18.99
CA THR A 266 0.19 9.40 19.74
C THR A 266 0.36 10.62 18.82
N GLN A 267 0.94 10.46 17.65
CA GLN A 267 1.12 11.54 16.67
C GLN A 267 -0.21 12.04 16.08
N PHE A 268 -1.19 11.14 15.90
CA PHE A 268 -2.54 11.56 15.51
C PHE A 268 -3.23 12.46 16.53
N GLN A 269 -2.85 12.40 17.83
CA GLN A 269 -3.34 13.35 18.84
C GLN A 269 -2.81 14.78 18.62
N ILE A 270 -1.65 14.90 17.97
CA ILE A 270 -1.06 16.21 17.64
C ILE A 270 -1.73 16.77 16.38
N SER A 271 -1.77 15.99 15.33
CA SER A 271 -2.46 16.33 14.07
C SER A 271 -2.56 15.13 13.12
N ASN A 272 -3.52 15.18 12.19
CA ASN A 272 -3.60 14.19 11.11
C ASN A 272 -2.29 14.15 10.31
N SER A 273 -1.68 15.29 10.01
CA SER A 273 -0.40 15.35 9.30
C SER A 273 0.70 14.58 10.03
N ALA A 274 0.84 14.78 11.35
CA ALA A 274 1.86 14.09 12.14
C ALA A 274 1.60 12.57 12.18
N GLY A 275 0.35 12.15 12.33
CA GLY A 275 -0.03 10.74 12.34
C GLY A 275 0.25 10.05 11.02
N PHE A 276 -0.17 10.62 9.89
CA PHE A 276 0.08 10.05 8.56
C PHE A 276 1.56 10.06 8.16
N GLU A 277 2.30 11.13 8.46
CA GLU A 277 3.74 11.18 8.23
C GLU A 277 4.49 10.09 9.02
N THR A 278 4.07 9.85 10.26
CA THR A 278 4.61 8.78 11.10
C THR A 278 4.27 7.40 10.52
N ARG A 279 3.04 7.17 10.02
CA ARG A 279 2.64 5.93 9.36
C ARG A 279 3.53 5.63 8.15
N ASP A 280 3.71 6.60 7.27
CA ASP A 280 4.49 6.44 6.05
C ASP A 280 5.98 6.20 6.34
N LYS A 281 6.52 6.88 7.36
CA LYS A 281 7.87 6.61 7.87
C LYS A 281 8.01 5.19 8.44
N ASN A 282 7.00 4.71 9.18
CA ASN A 282 6.99 3.36 9.72
C ASN A 282 6.95 2.31 8.59
N MET A 283 6.11 2.50 7.56
CA MET A 283 6.07 1.61 6.39
C MET A 283 7.44 1.55 5.69
N ALA A 284 8.12 2.68 5.50
CA ALA A 284 9.46 2.71 4.92
C ALA A 284 10.48 1.94 5.79
N ALA A 285 10.44 2.09 7.11
CA ALA A 285 11.29 1.34 8.03
C ALA A 285 11.01 -0.17 7.99
N ASN A 286 9.73 -0.56 7.82
CA ASN A 286 9.37 -1.96 7.68
C ASN A 286 9.83 -2.55 6.33
N VAL A 287 9.84 -1.78 5.24
CA VAL A 287 10.44 -2.20 3.95
C VAL A 287 11.96 -2.42 4.12
N GLN A 288 12.67 -1.54 4.83
CA GLN A 288 14.09 -1.75 5.14
C GLN A 288 14.32 -2.99 6.01
N TRP A 289 13.44 -3.25 6.98
CA TRP A 289 13.51 -4.47 7.77
C TRP A 289 13.31 -5.73 6.89
N ILE A 290 12.35 -5.71 5.96
CA ILE A 290 12.11 -6.81 5.01
C ILE A 290 13.39 -7.04 4.18
N GLU A 291 14.00 -5.98 3.65
CA GLU A 291 15.27 -6.09 2.91
C GLU A 291 16.36 -6.75 3.75
N SER A 292 16.54 -6.29 4.99
CA SER A 292 17.57 -6.85 5.89
C SER A 292 17.31 -8.32 6.22
N ASN A 293 16.04 -8.69 6.42
CA ASN A 293 15.63 -10.06 6.72
C ASN A 293 15.80 -11.02 5.53
N GLU A 294 15.61 -10.53 4.31
CA GLU A 294 15.81 -11.31 3.07
C GLU A 294 17.26 -11.29 2.57
N GLY A 295 18.09 -10.43 3.12
CA GLY A 295 19.47 -10.16 2.72
C GLY A 295 19.59 -8.81 2.02
N LEU A 296 20.68 -8.10 2.33
CA LEU A 296 20.95 -6.77 1.78
C LEU A 296 20.95 -6.81 0.23
N GLY A 297 20.27 -5.87 -0.37
CA GLY A 297 20.09 -5.80 -1.83
C GLY A 297 18.94 -6.64 -2.37
N SER A 298 18.16 -7.29 -1.52
CA SER A 298 16.95 -8.02 -1.94
C SER A 298 15.97 -7.09 -2.63
N LYS A 299 15.32 -7.63 -3.67
CA LYS A 299 14.38 -6.89 -4.50
C LYS A 299 12.95 -7.08 -4.01
N ILE A 300 12.26 -5.96 -3.77
CA ILE A 300 10.94 -5.92 -3.15
C ILE A 300 9.97 -5.13 -4.04
N MET A 301 8.84 -5.72 -4.38
CA MET A 301 7.70 -4.97 -4.87
C MET A 301 6.87 -4.49 -3.66
N VAL A 302 6.54 -3.20 -3.65
CA VAL A 302 5.66 -2.58 -2.64
C VAL A 302 4.32 -2.30 -3.31
N TRP A 303 3.22 -2.77 -2.72
CA TRP A 303 1.87 -2.51 -3.19
C TRP A 303 1.12 -1.66 -2.16
N VAL A 304 0.73 -0.46 -2.57
CA VAL A 304 0.16 0.55 -1.68
C VAL A 304 -0.68 1.55 -2.48
N HIS A 305 -1.58 2.29 -1.81
CA HIS A 305 -2.34 3.36 -2.47
C HIS A 305 -1.43 4.44 -3.10
N ASN A 306 -1.88 5.04 -4.21
CA ASN A 306 -1.17 6.11 -4.93
C ASN A 306 -0.66 7.22 -4.00
N GLY A 307 -1.46 7.64 -3.04
CA GLY A 307 -1.12 8.71 -2.10
C GLY A 307 0.10 8.41 -1.23
N HIS A 308 0.39 7.13 -0.96
CA HIS A 308 1.56 6.70 -0.20
C HIS A 308 2.81 6.56 -1.06
N ILE A 309 2.68 6.15 -2.34
CA ILE A 309 3.85 5.88 -3.20
C ILE A 309 4.35 7.12 -3.98
N ASN A 310 3.71 8.25 -3.78
CA ASN A 310 4.03 9.54 -4.37
C ASN A 310 5.47 9.98 -4.01
N LEU A 311 6.21 10.49 -5.00
CA LEU A 311 7.60 10.95 -4.86
C LEU A 311 7.75 12.38 -4.32
N GLN A 312 6.64 13.10 -4.19
CA GLN A 312 6.60 14.45 -3.64
C GLN A 312 5.87 14.45 -2.29
N PRO A 313 6.21 15.37 -1.38
CA PRO A 313 5.41 15.58 -0.20
C PRO A 313 3.96 15.86 -0.56
N SER A 314 3.03 15.10 0.00
CA SER A 314 1.63 15.10 -0.39
C SER A 314 0.73 15.74 0.68
N ARG A 315 -0.33 16.40 0.23
CA ARG A 315 -1.43 16.89 1.08
C ARG A 315 -2.62 15.94 1.10
N TYR A 316 -2.55 14.84 0.38
CA TYR A 316 -3.67 13.91 0.21
C TYR A 316 -4.27 13.47 1.54
N PHE A 317 -3.43 13.04 2.49
CA PHE A 317 -3.89 12.57 3.80
C PHE A 317 -4.03 13.67 4.86
N SER A 318 -3.38 14.82 4.68
CA SER A 318 -3.21 15.82 5.72
C SER A 318 -4.01 17.11 5.49
N GLY A 319 -4.50 17.33 4.28
CA GLY A 319 -5.27 18.48 3.86
C GLY A 319 -4.48 19.79 3.82
N ASN A 320 -3.94 20.25 4.95
CA ASN A 320 -3.35 21.59 5.06
C ASN A 320 -1.82 21.63 4.92
N LYS A 321 -1.12 20.58 5.36
CA LYS A 321 0.34 20.51 5.36
C LYS A 321 0.81 19.36 4.48
N ALA A 322 1.73 19.61 3.56
CA ALA A 322 2.37 18.53 2.84
C ALA A 322 3.24 17.69 3.80
N ILE A 323 3.14 16.37 3.70
CA ILE A 323 3.87 15.39 4.51
C ILE A 323 4.73 14.53 3.62
N ASN A 324 5.84 14.02 4.18
CA ASN A 324 6.62 13.00 3.51
C ASN A 324 5.83 11.70 3.45
N THR A 325 5.70 11.15 2.24
CA THR A 325 5.03 9.90 1.96
C THR A 325 5.98 8.71 2.08
N LEU A 326 5.46 7.50 2.03
CA LEU A 326 6.28 6.29 1.85
C LEU A 326 7.20 6.43 0.62
N GLY A 327 6.66 6.91 -0.52
CA GLY A 327 7.43 7.11 -1.75
C GLY A 327 8.58 8.09 -1.59
N THR A 328 8.37 9.23 -0.91
CA THR A 328 9.46 10.18 -0.60
C THR A 328 10.51 9.55 0.30
N ASN A 329 10.10 8.78 1.32
CA ASN A 329 11.04 8.10 2.22
C ASN A 329 11.83 7.03 1.47
N LEU A 330 11.20 6.19 0.64
CA LEU A 330 11.88 5.16 -0.15
C LEU A 330 12.84 5.79 -1.18
N ARG A 331 12.46 6.90 -1.82
CA ARG A 331 13.34 7.63 -2.74
C ARG A 331 14.58 8.18 -2.00
N ASN A 332 14.43 8.69 -0.79
CA ASN A 332 15.55 9.17 0.02
C ASN A 332 16.50 8.03 0.45
N ILE A 333 15.97 6.83 0.71
CA ILE A 333 16.74 5.65 1.14
C ILE A 333 17.44 4.98 -0.05
N TYR A 334 16.71 4.74 -1.14
CA TYR A 334 17.17 3.89 -2.25
C TYR A 334 17.61 4.67 -3.50
N GLY A 335 17.36 5.99 -3.55
CA GLY A 335 17.71 6.82 -4.71
C GLY A 335 17.11 6.28 -6.01
N ASP A 336 17.96 6.16 -7.03
CA ASP A 336 17.58 5.65 -8.36
C ASP A 336 17.26 4.14 -8.39
N LYS A 337 17.53 3.41 -7.32
CA LYS A 337 17.13 2.00 -7.18
C LYS A 337 15.65 1.84 -6.81
N PHE A 338 14.95 2.91 -6.46
CA PHE A 338 13.51 2.93 -6.27
C PHE A 338 12.82 3.41 -7.55
N TYR A 339 11.71 2.77 -7.93
CA TYR A 339 10.85 3.17 -9.04
C TYR A 339 9.40 3.17 -8.59
N SER A 340 8.71 4.29 -8.76
CA SER A 340 7.32 4.48 -8.35
C SER A 340 6.39 4.49 -9.55
N VAL A 341 5.32 3.70 -9.49
CA VAL A 341 4.27 3.61 -10.51
C VAL A 341 2.94 4.08 -9.95
N GLY A 342 2.43 5.19 -10.45
CA GLY A 342 1.08 5.67 -10.15
C GLY A 342 0.03 5.05 -11.06
N TYR A 343 -1.23 5.06 -10.62
CA TYR A 343 -2.37 4.64 -11.42
C TYR A 343 -3.31 5.81 -11.69
N LEU A 344 -3.83 5.85 -12.91
CA LEU A 344 -4.84 6.81 -13.35
C LEU A 344 -5.99 6.03 -14.01
N PHE A 345 -7.22 6.31 -13.63
CA PHE A 345 -8.39 5.75 -14.31
C PHE A 345 -9.38 6.85 -14.72
N ASN A 346 -10.20 6.57 -15.74
CA ASN A 346 -11.13 7.55 -16.30
C ASN A 346 -12.53 7.43 -15.73
N GLN A 347 -13.02 6.20 -15.54
CA GLN A 347 -14.36 5.88 -15.05
C GLN A 347 -14.44 4.46 -14.50
N GLY A 348 -15.57 4.11 -13.90
CA GLY A 348 -15.85 2.73 -13.52
C GLY A 348 -16.35 2.56 -12.11
N SER A 349 -16.34 1.33 -11.63
CA SER A 349 -16.83 0.98 -10.29
C SER A 349 -15.72 0.48 -9.37
N PHE A 350 -15.96 0.65 -8.09
CA PHE A 350 -15.07 0.22 -7.00
C PHE A 350 -15.85 -0.02 -5.72
N ASN A 351 -15.31 -0.84 -4.82
CA ASN A 351 -15.84 -0.98 -3.47
C ASN A 351 -15.23 0.09 -2.56
N ALA A 352 -16.04 0.67 -1.68
CA ALA A 352 -15.56 1.56 -0.62
C ALA A 352 -16.51 1.51 0.58
N VAL A 353 -16.05 1.98 1.73
CA VAL A 353 -16.85 2.06 2.96
C VAL A 353 -17.55 3.42 2.99
N ASN A 354 -18.86 3.41 3.22
CA ASN A 354 -19.65 4.62 3.38
C ASN A 354 -19.60 5.19 4.82
N ASN A 355 -20.25 6.32 5.07
CA ASN A 355 -20.32 6.95 6.39
C ASN A 355 -20.99 6.09 7.49
N ASN A 356 -21.75 5.06 7.11
CA ASN A 356 -22.37 4.13 8.04
C ASN A 356 -21.43 2.98 8.42
N GLY A 357 -20.24 2.89 7.81
CA GLY A 357 -19.29 1.79 7.98
C GLY A 357 -19.64 0.57 7.13
N GLU A 358 -20.47 0.71 6.09
CA GLU A 358 -20.90 -0.37 5.20
C GLU A 358 -20.07 -0.36 3.92
N SER A 359 -19.57 -1.52 3.51
CA SER A 359 -18.91 -1.69 2.22
C SER A 359 -19.98 -1.79 1.12
N GLN A 360 -19.82 -0.97 0.07
CA GLN A 360 -20.73 -1.01 -1.09
C GLN A 360 -19.98 -0.66 -2.38
N VAL A 361 -20.61 -0.97 -3.52
CA VAL A 361 -20.09 -0.62 -4.84
C VAL A 361 -20.52 0.80 -5.20
N PHE A 362 -19.56 1.62 -5.56
CA PHE A 362 -19.77 2.93 -6.14
C PHE A 362 -19.35 2.94 -7.60
N THR A 363 -19.90 3.89 -8.36
CA THR A 363 -19.57 4.11 -9.77
C THR A 363 -19.30 5.59 -9.99
N VAL A 364 -18.22 5.89 -10.73
CA VAL A 364 -17.90 7.24 -11.20
C VAL A 364 -17.83 7.29 -12.72
N ASN A 365 -18.23 8.43 -13.27
CA ASN A 365 -18.17 8.74 -14.70
C ASN A 365 -16.91 9.56 -14.99
N PRO A 366 -16.55 9.81 -16.29
CA PRO A 366 -15.46 10.71 -16.61
C PRO A 366 -15.70 12.09 -15.99
N HIS A 367 -14.81 12.53 -15.09
CA HIS A 367 -14.98 13.82 -14.42
C HIS A 367 -14.66 14.97 -15.37
N PRO A 368 -15.51 16.03 -15.43
CA PRO A 368 -15.34 17.12 -16.39
C PRO A 368 -13.98 17.83 -16.34
N SER A 369 -13.31 17.86 -15.18
CA SER A 369 -11.98 18.47 -15.03
C SER A 369 -10.81 17.50 -15.16
N ALA A 370 -11.05 16.18 -15.25
CA ALA A 370 -10.01 15.16 -15.41
C ALA A 370 -9.51 15.06 -16.86
N TYR A 371 -8.98 16.15 -17.39
CA TYR A 371 -8.61 16.29 -18.79
C TYR A 371 -7.58 15.27 -19.26
N LEU A 372 -6.59 14.94 -18.42
CA LEU A 372 -5.55 13.96 -18.76
C LEU A 372 -6.14 12.56 -18.93
N ALA A 373 -6.98 12.12 -17.99
CA ALA A 373 -7.64 10.82 -18.05
C ALA A 373 -8.54 10.70 -19.29
N GLN A 374 -9.33 11.75 -19.60
CA GLN A 374 -10.18 11.79 -20.77
C GLN A 374 -9.37 11.79 -22.08
N ALA A 375 -8.25 12.53 -22.13
CA ALA A 375 -7.36 12.54 -23.29
C ALA A 375 -6.72 11.16 -23.50
N MET A 376 -6.28 10.48 -22.44
CA MET A 376 -5.75 9.12 -22.51
C MET A 376 -6.81 8.11 -22.98
N ALA A 377 -8.05 8.22 -22.50
CA ALA A 377 -9.16 7.39 -22.96
C ALA A 377 -9.42 7.55 -24.47
N SER A 378 -9.23 8.75 -25.03
CA SER A 378 -9.41 9.01 -26.45
C SER A 378 -8.37 8.34 -27.37
N LEU A 379 -7.31 7.75 -26.82
CA LEU A 379 -6.35 6.93 -27.58
C LEU A 379 -6.93 5.58 -28.01
N ASN A 380 -8.09 5.19 -27.47
CA ASN A 380 -8.73 3.89 -27.69
C ASN A 380 -7.82 2.69 -27.34
N VAL A 381 -6.92 2.89 -26.37
CA VAL A 381 -6.11 1.85 -25.74
C VAL A 381 -6.56 1.77 -24.30
N PRO A 382 -7.35 0.75 -23.92
CA PRO A 382 -8.05 0.74 -22.64
C PRO A 382 -7.12 0.63 -21.43
N ILE A 383 -5.94 0.01 -21.61
CA ILE A 383 -4.96 -0.18 -20.53
C ILE A 383 -3.56 -0.11 -21.10
N PHE A 384 -2.69 0.71 -20.48
CA PHE A 384 -1.30 0.81 -20.88
C PHE A 384 -0.41 1.31 -19.75
N PHE A 385 0.88 1.01 -19.87
CA PHE A 385 1.97 1.61 -19.09
C PHE A 385 2.63 2.73 -19.89
N TYR A 386 3.02 3.79 -19.19
CA TYR A 386 3.82 4.89 -19.71
C TYR A 386 4.98 5.20 -18.75
N ASP A 387 6.22 5.17 -19.28
CA ASP A 387 7.41 5.56 -18.53
C ASP A 387 7.61 7.07 -18.62
N MET A 388 7.56 7.77 -17.48
CA MET A 388 7.71 9.24 -17.44
C MET A 388 9.09 9.72 -17.90
N ALA A 389 10.12 8.88 -17.87
CA ALA A 389 11.44 9.19 -18.41
C ALA A 389 11.39 9.50 -19.92
N MET A 390 10.36 9.02 -20.63
CA MET A 390 10.14 9.34 -22.06
C MET A 390 9.82 10.80 -22.28
N ASN A 391 9.30 11.53 -21.27
CA ASN A 391 9.02 12.96 -21.36
C ASN A 391 10.28 13.78 -21.67
N SER A 392 11.41 13.41 -21.08
CA SER A 392 12.69 14.12 -21.28
C SER A 392 13.15 14.14 -22.74
N LYS A 393 12.68 13.19 -23.55
CA LYS A 393 13.00 13.08 -24.98
C LYS A 393 12.13 13.98 -25.86
N LYS A 394 11.06 14.60 -25.33
CA LYS A 394 10.07 15.38 -26.07
C LYS A 394 9.59 16.57 -25.24
N ALA A 395 10.15 17.74 -25.48
CA ALA A 395 9.91 18.97 -24.70
C ALA A 395 8.42 19.28 -24.48
N LYS A 396 7.57 19.06 -25.49
CA LYS A 396 6.13 19.33 -25.40
C LYS A 396 5.38 18.35 -24.51
N LEU A 397 5.79 17.08 -24.44
CA LEU A 397 5.26 16.10 -23.48
C LEU A 397 5.75 16.41 -22.06
N LEU A 398 7.01 16.83 -21.92
CA LEU A 398 7.53 17.27 -20.63
C LEU A 398 6.71 18.45 -20.08
N GLU A 399 6.44 19.47 -20.92
CA GLU A 399 5.58 20.59 -20.55
C GLU A 399 4.17 20.15 -20.16
N LEU A 400 3.58 19.21 -20.93
CA LEU A 400 2.26 18.68 -20.68
C LEU A 400 2.19 17.96 -19.33
N PHE A 401 3.05 16.96 -19.12
CA PHE A 401 3.01 16.14 -17.89
C PHE A 401 3.53 16.88 -16.65
N ASN A 402 4.19 18.02 -16.81
CA ASN A 402 4.62 18.87 -15.69
C ASN A 402 3.54 19.86 -15.21
N LYS A 403 2.30 19.66 -15.62
CA LYS A 403 1.12 20.40 -15.14
C LYS A 403 0.37 19.55 -14.10
N GLU A 404 -0.45 20.23 -13.30
CA GLU A 404 -1.39 19.55 -12.41
C GLU A 404 -2.67 19.20 -13.18
N TYR A 405 -3.17 18.00 -12.96
CA TYR A 405 -4.41 17.48 -13.51
C TYR A 405 -5.26 16.88 -12.42
N ASP A 406 -6.55 17.17 -12.46
CA ASP A 406 -7.53 16.54 -11.60
C ASP A 406 -7.63 15.05 -11.94
N SER A 407 -7.69 14.25 -10.89
CA SER A 407 -7.71 12.79 -10.97
C SER A 407 -8.54 12.20 -9.85
N TYR A 408 -9.25 11.14 -10.13
CA TYR A 408 -9.85 10.31 -9.11
C TYR A 408 -8.78 9.64 -8.25
N THR A 409 -8.92 9.76 -6.94
CA THR A 409 -8.08 9.11 -5.94
C THR A 409 -8.95 8.75 -4.76
N VAL A 410 -9.29 7.47 -4.64
CA VAL A 410 -10.24 6.97 -3.64
C VAL A 410 -9.52 6.06 -2.65
N GLY A 411 -9.48 6.45 -1.38
CA GLY A 411 -8.96 5.60 -0.31
C GLY A 411 -9.95 4.50 0.10
N ALA A 412 -9.95 4.14 1.39
CA ALA A 412 -10.82 3.10 1.95
C ALA A 412 -12.31 3.52 2.02
N SER A 413 -12.61 4.82 2.02
CA SER A 413 -13.97 5.34 2.18
C SER A 413 -14.37 6.30 1.09
N TYR A 414 -15.68 6.29 0.77
CA TYR A 414 -16.31 7.21 -0.18
C TYR A 414 -17.79 7.36 0.13
N ASN A 415 -18.29 8.59 0.08
CA ASN A 415 -19.68 8.91 0.46
C ASN A 415 -20.56 9.28 -0.73
N GLY A 416 -20.07 9.09 -1.96
CA GLY A 416 -20.82 9.41 -3.19
C GLY A 416 -20.65 10.85 -3.68
N TYR A 417 -19.77 11.63 -3.05
CA TYR A 417 -19.49 13.00 -3.47
C TYR A 417 -18.15 13.07 -4.22
N GLU A 418 -18.18 13.26 -5.54
CA GLU A 418 -16.97 13.26 -6.39
C GLU A 418 -15.90 14.25 -5.93
N TYR A 419 -16.29 15.41 -5.38
CA TYR A 419 -15.34 16.40 -4.85
C TYR A 419 -14.47 15.89 -3.68
N GLU A 420 -14.88 14.81 -3.01
CA GLU A 420 -14.10 14.19 -1.92
C GLU A 420 -12.91 13.40 -2.45
N VAL A 421 -12.97 12.97 -3.70
CA VAL A 421 -12.03 12.01 -4.29
C VAL A 421 -11.36 12.53 -5.56
N ILE A 422 -11.59 13.80 -5.91
CA ILE A 422 -10.86 14.49 -6.99
C ILE A 422 -9.73 15.30 -6.38
N ILE A 423 -8.51 15.01 -6.80
CA ILE A 423 -7.30 15.74 -6.40
C ILE A 423 -6.50 16.16 -7.62
N SER A 424 -5.81 17.28 -7.52
CA SER A 424 -4.89 17.74 -8.57
C SER A 424 -3.49 17.19 -8.32
N LEU A 425 -2.93 16.49 -9.32
CA LEU A 425 -1.65 15.80 -9.28
C LEU A 425 -0.76 16.23 -10.43
N ASN A 426 0.54 16.39 -10.17
CA ASN A 426 1.57 16.53 -11.19
C ASN A 426 2.24 15.17 -11.41
N PHE A 427 1.69 14.39 -12.33
CA PHE A 427 2.08 12.99 -12.53
C PHE A 427 3.58 12.79 -12.80
N SER A 428 4.24 13.69 -13.52
CA SER A 428 5.67 13.54 -13.83
C SER A 428 6.59 13.85 -12.66
N LYS A 429 6.09 14.57 -11.65
CA LYS A 429 6.84 14.81 -10.40
C LYS A 429 6.56 13.75 -9.35
N GLU A 430 5.38 13.17 -9.42
CA GLU A 430 4.88 12.29 -8.37
C GLU A 430 5.16 10.81 -8.61
N TYR A 431 5.40 10.41 -9.88
CA TYR A 431 5.67 9.02 -10.24
C TYR A 431 6.73 8.92 -11.34
N ASP A 432 7.49 7.82 -11.35
CA ASP A 432 8.43 7.49 -12.44
C ASP A 432 7.69 6.85 -13.62
N GLY A 433 6.61 6.13 -13.36
CA GLY A 433 5.76 5.49 -14.36
C GLY A 433 4.29 5.68 -14.05
N LEU A 434 3.46 5.55 -15.08
CA LEU A 434 2.00 5.66 -14.98
C LEU A 434 1.33 4.47 -15.66
N ILE A 435 0.37 3.86 -14.96
CA ILE A 435 -0.57 2.91 -15.56
C ILE A 435 -1.91 3.61 -15.71
N PHE A 436 -2.40 3.67 -16.94
CA PHE A 436 -3.72 4.14 -17.26
C PHE A 436 -4.69 2.97 -17.44
N ILE A 437 -5.89 3.10 -16.85
CA ILE A 437 -7.01 2.17 -17.02
C ILE A 437 -8.25 2.97 -17.38
N GLU A 438 -8.82 2.75 -18.57
CA GLU A 438 -9.99 3.49 -19.02
C GLU A 438 -11.19 3.27 -18.11
N LYS A 439 -11.46 1.99 -17.78
CA LYS A 439 -12.62 1.62 -16.98
C LYS A 439 -12.29 0.53 -15.97
N THR A 440 -12.66 0.80 -14.71
CA THR A 440 -12.49 -0.15 -13.61
C THR A 440 -13.81 -0.85 -13.26
N ASN A 441 -13.69 -2.01 -12.63
CA ASN A 441 -14.77 -2.76 -12.00
C ASN A 441 -14.47 -2.96 -10.51
N ALA A 442 -15.52 -3.00 -9.69
CA ALA A 442 -15.37 -3.35 -8.29
C ALA A 442 -14.78 -4.77 -8.15
N TYR A 443 -13.89 -4.97 -7.18
CA TYR A 443 -13.35 -6.30 -6.89
C TYR A 443 -14.44 -7.27 -6.45
N LYS A 444 -14.17 -8.56 -6.58
CA LYS A 444 -15.08 -9.64 -6.15
C LYS A 444 -14.66 -10.09 -4.74
N PRO A 445 -15.55 -9.97 -3.74
CA PRO A 445 -15.28 -10.55 -2.41
C PRO A 445 -14.93 -12.04 -2.49
N LEU A 446 -14.07 -12.49 -1.57
CA LEU A 446 -13.64 -13.87 -1.45
C LEU A 446 -14.76 -14.75 -0.90
#